data_65cb91a7e81e7b2730141addc73598a8
#
_entry.id   65cb91a7e81e7b2730141addc73598a8
#
_cell.length_a   1.000
_cell.length_b   1.000
_cell.length_c   1.000
_cell.angle_alpha   90.00
_cell.angle_beta   90.00
_cell.angle_gamma   90.00
#
_symmetry.space_group_name_H-M   'P 1'
#
loop_
_entity.id
_entity.type
_entity.pdbx_description
1 polymer ?
#
loop_
_entity_poly.entity_id
_entity_poly.type
_entity_poly.pdbx_seq_one_letter_code
_entity_poly.pdbx_strand_id
1 'polypeptide(L)'
;MRVAVSLPSGRTVQLSATRRVAELKAAAEKAFGQSFLRLLTANGISLNPQTLLADTGLRDGDTLSAVSCPPRVAAAGKAFAMWCPNGGCIAWGDPVAGGDCSSVAEQLWPVKEVQGSYAGFAALRSDGRVTCWGDVGVETELPSTLRDIQQLQSTNFAYATLDRQGRVYCWGDSDCGGDAGHLALENVATLASAGGAFAAICHDGSVLTWGLEDGGGDSSHVSHQLVKVQHIWGSLGAFAALRSDGQLVTWGDQQHGGDSSHVQEALRCPAASLNERCLERFGDGPVGGPFGLPFVQGIRTRSNLGLICFSRIL
;
A
#
# COMPACT_ATOMS: atom_id res chain seq x y z
N MET A 1 32.51 10.60 20.72
CA MET A 1 32.43 10.57 19.25
C MET A 1 31.60 11.75 18.79
N ARG A 2 32.06 12.51 17.80
CA ARG A 2 31.31 13.58 17.13
C ARG A 2 30.97 13.13 15.72
N VAL A 3 29.78 13.41 15.27
CA VAL A 3 29.30 13.04 13.95
C VAL A 3 28.71 14.29 13.28
N ALA A 4 29.08 14.55 12.03
CA ALA A 4 28.46 15.57 11.22
C ALA A 4 27.16 15.03 10.60
N VAL A 5 26.08 15.80 10.64
CA VAL A 5 24.83 15.45 9.94
C VAL A 5 24.51 16.56 8.96
N SER A 6 24.33 16.20 7.69
CA SER A 6 24.09 17.13 6.59
C SER A 6 22.73 16.90 5.93
N LEU A 7 22.01 17.97 5.64
CA LEU A 7 20.82 17.96 4.78
C LEU A 7 21.19 18.07 3.31
N PRO A 8 20.33 17.65 2.36
CA PRO A 8 20.54 17.84 0.93
C PRO A 8 20.69 19.31 0.52
N SER A 9 20.20 20.26 1.34
CA SER A 9 20.39 21.70 1.17
C SER A 9 21.81 22.18 1.44
N GLY A 10 22.72 21.31 1.92
CA GLY A 10 24.09 21.64 2.33
C GLY A 10 24.22 22.11 3.80
N ARG A 11 23.11 22.34 4.50
CA ARG A 11 23.15 22.70 5.92
C ARG A 11 23.68 21.50 6.74
N THR A 12 24.70 21.74 7.54
CA THR A 12 25.37 20.69 8.35
C THR A 12 25.39 21.10 9.81
N VAL A 13 25.21 20.13 10.70
CA VAL A 13 25.36 20.29 12.16
C VAL A 13 26.32 19.23 12.71
N GLN A 14 27.10 19.62 13.72
CA GLN A 14 27.94 18.70 14.47
C GLN A 14 27.18 18.24 15.71
N LEU A 15 27.04 16.95 15.87
CA LEU A 15 26.34 16.34 16.99
C LEU A 15 27.27 15.44 17.80
N SER A 16 27.12 15.48 19.13
CA SER A 16 27.79 14.51 20.01
C SER A 16 27.03 13.20 19.91
N ALA A 17 27.79 12.13 19.70
CA ALA A 17 27.21 10.79 19.64
C ALA A 17 26.63 10.40 21.00
N THR A 18 25.50 9.81 20.93
CA THR A 18 24.68 9.28 22.02
C THR A 18 24.83 7.76 22.08
N ARG A 19 23.97 7.08 22.83
CA ARG A 19 24.02 5.62 22.93
C ARG A 19 23.37 4.93 21.74
N ARG A 20 22.26 5.48 21.24
CA ARG A 20 21.46 4.90 20.14
C ARG A 20 21.33 5.86 18.98
N VAL A 21 21.12 5.30 17.79
CA VAL A 21 20.81 6.06 16.57
C VAL A 21 19.56 6.93 16.74
N ALA A 22 18.54 6.45 17.48
CA ALA A 22 17.31 7.23 17.77
C ALA A 22 17.60 8.57 18.44
N GLU A 23 18.52 8.60 19.39
CA GLU A 23 18.91 9.82 20.12
C GLU A 23 19.67 10.79 19.20
N LEU A 24 20.58 10.28 18.36
CA LEU A 24 21.29 11.06 17.35
C LEU A 24 20.30 11.65 16.32
N LYS A 25 19.33 10.86 15.89
CA LYS A 25 18.23 11.29 14.99
C LYS A 25 17.44 12.43 15.64
N ALA A 26 16.99 12.26 16.88
CA ALA A 26 16.23 13.29 17.60
C ALA A 26 17.02 14.58 17.77
N ALA A 27 18.33 14.49 18.05
CA ALA A 27 19.22 15.65 18.12
C ALA A 27 19.34 16.36 16.75
N ALA A 28 19.44 15.61 15.66
CA ALA A 28 19.46 16.16 14.29
C ALA A 28 18.13 16.85 13.94
N GLU A 29 17.01 16.22 14.22
CA GLU A 29 15.66 16.78 14.01
C GLU A 29 15.49 18.11 14.75
N LYS A 30 15.89 18.14 16.01
CA LYS A 30 15.86 19.37 16.82
C LYS A 30 16.79 20.46 16.25
N ALA A 31 18.00 20.11 15.85
CA ALA A 31 18.99 21.06 15.33
C ALA A 31 18.58 21.65 13.98
N PHE A 32 17.93 20.86 13.13
CA PHE A 32 17.42 21.31 11.83
C PHE A 32 16.04 21.97 11.90
N GLY A 33 15.27 21.76 12.98
CA GLY A 33 13.87 22.15 13.07
C GLY A 33 12.98 21.37 12.11
N GLN A 34 13.34 20.13 11.80
CA GLN A 34 12.64 19.24 10.87
C GLN A 34 12.36 17.91 11.55
N SER A 35 11.15 17.39 11.40
CA SER A 35 10.75 16.07 11.88
C SER A 35 10.90 15.01 10.78
N PHE A 36 10.83 13.74 11.19
CA PHE A 36 10.84 12.58 10.29
C PHE A 36 12.11 12.50 9.42
N LEU A 37 13.25 12.79 10.00
CA LEU A 37 14.53 12.60 9.32
C LEU A 37 14.93 11.11 9.34
N ARG A 38 15.55 10.68 8.27
CA ARG A 38 16.24 9.40 8.14
C ARG A 38 17.73 9.67 7.99
N LEU A 39 18.55 9.03 8.83
CA LEU A 39 19.99 9.17 8.79
C LEU A 39 20.57 8.08 7.88
N LEU A 40 21.40 8.49 6.94
CA LEU A 40 22.09 7.63 5.98
C LEU A 40 23.57 7.75 6.17
N THR A 41 24.29 6.62 6.10
CA THR A 41 25.75 6.59 6.00
C THR A 41 26.21 7.18 4.67
N ALA A 42 27.51 7.43 4.52
CA ALA A 42 28.11 7.88 3.26
C ALA A 42 27.81 6.94 2.08
N ASN A 43 27.58 5.66 2.34
CA ASN A 43 27.21 4.66 1.33
C ASN A 43 25.68 4.56 1.08
N GLY A 44 24.89 5.48 1.63
CA GLY A 44 23.45 5.50 1.47
C GLY A 44 22.67 4.47 2.31
N ILE A 45 23.33 3.77 3.24
CA ILE A 45 22.69 2.79 4.12
C ILE A 45 21.92 3.53 5.22
N SER A 46 20.63 3.20 5.35
CA SER A 46 19.77 3.76 6.39
C SER A 46 20.12 3.17 7.76
N LEU A 47 20.35 4.04 8.73
CA LEU A 47 20.61 3.64 10.11
C LEU A 47 19.30 3.34 10.83
N ASN A 48 19.22 2.13 11.42
CA ASN A 48 18.08 1.75 12.25
C ASN A 48 18.11 2.51 13.59
N PRO A 49 17.06 3.25 13.95
CA PRO A 49 16.99 4.00 15.20
C PRO A 49 17.21 3.16 16.47
N GLN A 50 16.85 1.89 16.45
CA GLN A 50 16.99 0.98 17.59
C GLN A 50 18.41 0.49 17.80
N THR A 51 19.27 0.58 16.78
CA THR A 51 20.65 0.10 16.84
C THR A 51 21.50 0.96 17.79
N LEU A 52 22.41 0.33 18.53
CA LEU A 52 23.44 1.04 19.27
C LEU A 52 24.43 1.69 18.29
N LEU A 53 24.85 2.90 18.57
CA LEU A 53 25.82 3.59 17.71
C LEU A 53 27.15 2.84 17.58
N ALA A 54 27.56 2.12 18.61
CA ALA A 54 28.76 1.28 18.58
C ALA A 54 28.66 0.16 17.51
N ASP A 55 27.46 -0.34 17.23
CA ASP A 55 27.23 -1.43 16.29
C ASP A 55 27.06 -0.95 14.84
N THR A 56 27.03 0.37 14.62
CA THR A 56 26.85 0.95 13.27
C THR A 56 28.14 1.04 12.46
N GLY A 57 29.30 0.84 13.10
CA GLY A 57 30.62 1.03 12.48
C GLY A 57 31.01 2.50 12.26
N LEU A 58 30.23 3.46 12.76
CA LEU A 58 30.54 4.89 12.68
C LEU A 58 31.77 5.24 13.52
N ARG A 59 32.58 6.17 13.01
CA ARG A 59 33.82 6.67 13.64
C ARG A 59 33.67 8.16 13.97
N ASP A 60 34.58 8.63 14.83
CA ASP A 60 34.69 10.05 15.13
C ASP A 60 34.99 10.86 13.85
N GLY A 61 34.21 11.91 13.61
CA GLY A 61 34.34 12.74 12.43
C GLY A 61 33.53 12.27 11.19
N ASP A 62 32.85 11.11 11.25
CA ASP A 62 32.03 10.65 10.13
C ASP A 62 30.91 11.63 9.82
N THR A 63 30.51 11.64 8.55
CA THR A 63 29.39 12.44 8.05
C THR A 63 28.22 11.55 7.66
N LEU A 64 27.05 11.87 8.18
CA LEU A 64 25.77 11.27 7.81
C LEU A 64 24.96 12.23 6.96
N SER A 65 24.19 11.70 6.02
CA SER A 65 23.18 12.46 5.32
C SER A 65 21.82 12.30 6.04
N ALA A 66 21.13 13.41 6.26
CA ALA A 66 19.76 13.40 6.77
C ALA A 66 18.79 13.73 5.65
N VAL A 67 17.85 12.84 5.37
CA VAL A 67 16.82 13.04 4.36
C VAL A 67 15.44 13.07 5.01
N SER A 68 14.58 13.99 4.56
CA SER A 68 13.19 14.02 5.00
C SER A 68 12.44 12.80 4.47
N CYS A 69 11.72 12.13 5.35
CA CYS A 69 10.94 10.95 5.04
C CYS A 69 9.52 11.15 5.58
N PRO A 70 8.63 11.79 4.79
CA PRO A 70 7.28 12.04 5.25
C PRO A 70 6.59 10.72 5.61
N PRO A 71 5.92 10.66 6.77
CA PRO A 71 5.23 9.46 7.22
C PRO A 71 4.04 9.15 6.33
N ARG A 72 3.68 7.88 6.28
CA ARG A 72 2.44 7.36 5.71
C ARG A 72 1.61 6.74 6.82
N VAL A 73 0.30 6.71 6.65
CA VAL A 73 -0.65 6.15 7.61
C VAL A 73 -1.52 5.13 6.88
N ALA A 74 -1.73 3.99 7.51
CA ALA A 74 -2.75 3.01 7.16
C ALA A 74 -3.77 2.94 8.29
N ALA A 75 -5.02 2.64 7.94
CA ALA A 75 -6.10 2.43 8.87
C ALA A 75 -6.55 0.96 8.86
N ALA A 76 -6.89 0.44 10.03
CA ALA A 76 -7.66 -0.76 10.22
C ALA A 76 -9.05 -0.36 10.76
N GLY A 77 -9.93 -1.33 11.06
CA GLY A 77 -11.27 -1.02 11.55
C GLY A 77 -11.29 -0.18 12.83
N LYS A 78 -10.32 -0.36 13.75
CA LYS A 78 -10.24 0.33 15.05
C LYS A 78 -8.81 0.77 15.43
N ALA A 79 -7.89 0.77 14.49
CA ALA A 79 -6.49 1.11 14.75
C ALA A 79 -5.86 1.85 13.56
N PHE A 80 -4.73 2.48 13.82
CA PHE A 80 -3.89 3.12 12.82
C PHE A 80 -2.46 2.65 12.94
N ALA A 81 -1.77 2.58 11.83
CA ALA A 81 -0.34 2.37 11.75
C ALA A 81 0.32 3.50 10.97
N MET A 82 1.43 4.02 11.47
CA MET A 82 2.21 5.06 10.80
C MET A 82 3.64 4.58 10.60
N TRP A 83 4.14 4.74 9.41
CA TRP A 83 5.52 4.38 9.07
C TRP A 83 6.19 5.42 8.19
N CYS A 84 7.50 5.44 8.21
CA CYS A 84 8.30 6.14 7.22
C CYS A 84 8.84 5.11 6.22
N PRO A 85 8.72 5.32 4.90
CA PRO A 85 9.27 4.40 3.90
C PRO A 85 10.74 4.06 4.15
N ASN A 86 11.08 2.78 4.20
CA ASN A 86 12.38 2.24 4.62
C ASN A 86 12.77 2.64 6.06
N GLY A 87 11.81 2.95 6.90
CA GLY A 87 11.93 3.27 8.32
C GLY A 87 11.16 2.28 9.18
N GLY A 88 10.93 2.66 10.44
CA GLY A 88 10.12 1.91 11.39
C GLY A 88 8.64 2.21 11.26
N CYS A 89 7.84 1.43 11.98
CA CYS A 89 6.40 1.57 12.10
C CYS A 89 6.01 1.72 13.58
N ILE A 90 4.96 2.47 13.85
CA ILE A 90 4.25 2.55 15.13
C ILE A 90 2.76 2.36 14.89
N ALA A 91 2.05 1.86 15.90
CA ALA A 91 0.60 1.67 15.81
C ALA A 91 -0.08 2.21 17.07
N TRP A 92 -1.37 2.56 16.95
CA TRP A 92 -2.22 2.99 18.06
C TRP A 92 -3.69 2.67 17.77
N GLY A 93 -4.50 2.61 18.80
CA GLY A 93 -5.93 2.25 18.76
C GLY A 93 -6.21 0.97 19.53
N ASP A 94 -7.18 0.18 19.09
CA ASP A 94 -7.54 -1.09 19.72
C ASP A 94 -6.41 -2.11 19.52
N PRO A 95 -5.79 -2.63 20.60
CA PRO A 95 -4.69 -3.60 20.48
C PRO A 95 -5.07 -4.87 19.71
N VAL A 96 -6.31 -5.36 19.85
CA VAL A 96 -6.80 -6.55 19.13
C VAL A 96 -6.84 -6.29 17.62
N ALA A 97 -7.22 -5.08 17.22
CA ALA A 97 -7.23 -4.67 15.82
C ALA A 97 -5.86 -4.15 15.33
N GLY A 98 -4.77 -4.45 16.03
CA GLY A 98 -3.41 -4.06 15.65
C GLY A 98 -2.97 -2.69 16.15
N GLY A 99 -3.67 -2.07 17.11
CA GLY A 99 -3.26 -0.81 17.74
C GLY A 99 -1.99 -0.93 18.61
N ASP A 100 -1.48 -2.14 18.82
CA ASP A 100 -0.18 -2.40 19.45
C ASP A 100 0.68 -3.30 18.53
N CYS A 101 1.82 -2.79 18.12
CA CYS A 101 2.81 -3.52 17.30
C CYS A 101 4.08 -3.88 18.09
N SER A 102 4.07 -3.78 19.42
CA SER A 102 5.26 -3.99 20.27
C SER A 102 5.85 -5.39 20.13
N SER A 103 5.00 -6.43 19.99
CA SER A 103 5.43 -7.82 19.82
C SER A 103 6.22 -8.08 18.54
N VAL A 104 6.03 -7.27 17.51
CA VAL A 104 6.69 -7.40 16.20
C VAL A 104 7.61 -6.21 15.88
N ALA A 105 7.85 -5.31 16.84
CA ALA A 105 8.56 -4.05 16.62
C ALA A 105 9.96 -4.22 15.99
N GLU A 106 10.70 -5.27 16.37
CA GLU A 106 12.02 -5.57 15.80
C GLU A 106 11.95 -6.01 14.33
N GLN A 107 10.83 -6.62 13.94
CA GLN A 107 10.57 -7.06 12.57
C GLN A 107 10.05 -5.93 11.68
N LEU A 108 9.55 -4.82 12.26
CA LEU A 108 9.04 -3.66 11.53
C LEU A 108 10.17 -2.67 11.14
N TRP A 109 11.27 -3.20 10.63
CA TRP A 109 12.38 -2.45 10.07
C TRP A 109 13.11 -3.27 8.98
N PRO A 110 13.38 -2.70 7.80
CA PRO A 110 12.86 -1.45 7.24
C PRO A 110 11.50 -1.67 6.54
N VAL A 111 10.49 -0.92 6.90
CA VAL A 111 9.14 -1.02 6.30
C VAL A 111 9.07 -0.26 4.98
N LYS A 112 8.61 -0.91 3.93
CA LYS A 112 8.31 -0.32 2.61
C LYS A 112 6.89 0.18 2.54
N GLU A 113 5.94 -0.64 3.00
CA GLU A 113 4.50 -0.42 2.88
C GLU A 113 3.75 -1.12 4.01
N VAL A 114 2.61 -0.56 4.43
CA VAL A 114 1.67 -1.20 5.37
C VAL A 114 0.28 -1.17 4.75
N GLN A 115 -0.40 -2.31 4.83
CA GLN A 115 -1.81 -2.47 4.46
C GLN A 115 -2.60 -2.83 5.72
N GLY A 116 -3.77 -2.19 5.89
CA GLY A 116 -4.69 -2.52 6.96
C GLY A 116 -5.89 -3.29 6.44
N SER A 117 -6.33 -4.30 7.19
CA SER A 117 -7.63 -4.93 7.07
C SER A 117 -8.57 -4.40 8.15
N TYR A 118 -9.76 -4.97 8.30
CA TYR A 118 -10.66 -4.58 9.40
C TYR A 118 -10.07 -4.91 10.79
N ALA A 119 -9.30 -5.99 10.91
CA ALA A 119 -8.88 -6.55 12.17
C ALA A 119 -7.36 -6.47 12.45
N GLY A 120 -6.56 -5.93 11.53
CA GLY A 120 -5.12 -5.84 11.75
C GLY A 120 -4.35 -5.26 10.56
N PHE A 121 -3.04 -5.48 10.57
CA PHE A 121 -2.12 -4.94 9.58
C PHE A 121 -1.15 -5.99 9.06
N ALA A 122 -0.73 -5.78 7.82
CA ALA A 122 0.43 -6.44 7.23
C ALA A 122 1.41 -5.39 6.72
N ALA A 123 2.69 -5.56 7.02
CA ALA A 123 3.78 -4.71 6.56
C ALA A 123 4.67 -5.48 5.58
N LEU A 124 4.85 -4.93 4.40
CA LEU A 124 5.88 -5.35 3.46
C LEU A 124 7.17 -4.62 3.80
N ARG A 125 8.23 -5.36 4.03
CA ARG A 125 9.56 -4.85 4.30
C ARG A 125 10.33 -4.62 3.00
N SER A 126 11.37 -3.78 3.08
CA SER A 126 12.24 -3.50 1.92
C SER A 126 13.12 -4.69 1.52
N ASP A 127 13.28 -5.68 2.42
CA ASP A 127 13.96 -6.95 2.13
C ASP A 127 13.04 -8.02 1.51
N GLY A 128 11.79 -7.65 1.19
CA GLY A 128 10.80 -8.53 0.57
C GLY A 128 10.13 -9.50 1.53
N ARG A 129 10.29 -9.34 2.84
CA ARG A 129 9.56 -10.10 3.86
C ARG A 129 8.27 -9.40 4.27
N VAL A 130 7.34 -10.16 4.83
CA VAL A 130 6.08 -9.64 5.37
C VAL A 130 5.99 -9.92 6.85
N THR A 131 5.47 -8.97 7.60
CA THR A 131 5.20 -9.07 9.04
C THR A 131 3.76 -8.63 9.29
N CYS A 132 2.99 -9.42 10.04
CA CYS A 132 1.59 -9.12 10.38
C CYS A 132 1.42 -8.92 11.87
N TRP A 133 0.41 -8.13 12.27
CA TRP A 133 0.00 -7.97 13.67
C TRP A 133 -1.47 -7.57 13.76
N GLY A 134 -2.10 -7.80 14.92
CA GLY A 134 -3.54 -7.72 15.12
C GLY A 134 -4.19 -9.07 14.84
N ASP A 135 -5.51 -9.12 14.74
CA ASP A 135 -6.27 -10.32 14.42
C ASP A 135 -6.36 -10.50 12.90
N VAL A 136 -5.28 -10.98 12.30
CA VAL A 136 -5.13 -11.08 10.83
C VAL A 136 -5.48 -12.48 10.27
N GLY A 137 -6.14 -13.31 11.07
CA GLY A 137 -6.57 -14.65 10.64
C GLY A 137 -5.42 -15.62 10.41
N VAL A 138 -4.24 -15.37 11.00
CA VAL A 138 -3.08 -16.27 10.95
C VAL A 138 -2.90 -16.85 12.34
N GLU A 139 -3.28 -18.11 12.53
CA GLU A 139 -3.08 -18.82 13.80
C GLU A 139 -1.61 -19.20 14.02
N THR A 140 -0.80 -19.17 12.97
CA THR A 140 0.62 -19.51 12.97
C THR A 140 1.43 -18.45 12.24
N GLU A 141 2.74 -18.39 12.52
CA GLU A 141 3.65 -17.51 11.77
C GLU A 141 3.50 -17.71 10.25
N LEU A 142 3.46 -16.60 9.52
CA LEU A 142 3.46 -16.65 8.04
C LEU A 142 4.59 -17.57 7.55
N PRO A 143 4.36 -18.37 6.52
CA PRO A 143 5.37 -19.28 6.00
C PRO A 143 6.70 -18.57 5.79
N SER A 144 7.79 -19.13 6.30
CA SER A 144 9.15 -18.60 6.09
C SER A 144 9.54 -18.55 4.59
N THR A 145 8.71 -19.17 3.74
CA THR A 145 8.80 -19.13 2.28
C THR A 145 8.33 -17.81 1.67
N LEU A 146 7.61 -16.96 2.42
CA LEU A 146 7.22 -15.62 1.96
C LEU A 146 8.45 -14.70 1.90
N ARG A 147 9.13 -14.75 0.78
CA ARG A 147 10.32 -13.93 0.48
C ARG A 147 10.18 -13.31 -0.89
N ASP A 148 11.00 -12.32 -1.16
CA ASP A 148 11.02 -11.61 -2.44
C ASP A 148 9.66 -10.99 -2.83
N ILE A 149 8.83 -10.69 -1.81
CA ILE A 149 7.54 -10.05 -2.03
C ILE A 149 7.76 -8.63 -2.56
N GLN A 150 7.05 -8.31 -3.62
CA GLN A 150 7.11 -7.01 -4.28
C GLN A 150 5.85 -6.17 -4.07
N GLN A 151 4.69 -6.82 -3.88
CA GLN A 151 3.40 -6.19 -3.70
C GLN A 151 2.62 -6.85 -2.57
N LEU A 152 1.89 -6.05 -1.82
CA LEU A 152 0.97 -6.45 -0.75
C LEU A 152 -0.36 -5.74 -0.98
N GLN A 153 -1.46 -6.47 -0.90
CA GLN A 153 -2.82 -5.95 -0.98
C GLN A 153 -3.66 -6.51 0.17
N SER A 154 -4.70 -5.80 0.56
CA SER A 154 -5.66 -6.26 1.56
C SER A 154 -7.10 -6.05 1.10
N THR A 155 -7.97 -6.96 1.47
CA THR A 155 -9.42 -6.78 1.55
C THR A 155 -9.80 -6.37 2.98
N ASN A 156 -11.08 -6.35 3.30
CA ASN A 156 -11.52 -6.07 4.67
C ASN A 156 -11.03 -7.11 5.69
N PHE A 157 -10.86 -8.38 5.27
CA PHE A 157 -10.54 -9.49 6.19
C PHE A 157 -9.46 -10.44 5.68
N ALA A 158 -8.84 -10.16 4.53
CA ALA A 158 -7.80 -11.00 3.96
C ALA A 158 -6.65 -10.18 3.36
N TYR A 159 -5.56 -10.86 3.07
CA TYR A 159 -4.37 -10.30 2.46
C TYR A 159 -3.91 -11.17 1.30
N ALA A 160 -3.29 -10.54 0.33
CA ALA A 160 -2.62 -11.20 -0.78
C ALA A 160 -1.27 -10.54 -1.06
N THR A 161 -0.26 -11.36 -1.34
CA THR A 161 1.08 -10.91 -1.72
C THR A 161 1.49 -11.48 -3.06
N LEU A 162 2.27 -10.71 -3.80
CA LEU A 162 2.87 -11.11 -5.06
C LEU A 162 4.38 -11.14 -4.90
N ASP A 163 5.01 -12.27 -5.22
CA ASP A 163 6.47 -12.37 -5.25
C ASP A 163 7.05 -11.97 -6.64
N ARG A 164 8.37 -11.89 -6.72
CA ARG A 164 9.08 -11.52 -7.97
C ARG A 164 8.97 -12.58 -9.06
N GLN A 165 8.58 -13.80 -8.74
CA GLN A 165 8.36 -14.90 -9.66
C GLN A 165 6.94 -14.92 -10.24
N GLY A 166 6.08 -13.98 -9.81
CA GLY A 166 4.68 -13.91 -10.27
C GLY A 166 3.75 -14.87 -9.54
N ARG A 167 4.15 -15.39 -8.35
CA ARG A 167 3.31 -16.25 -7.52
C ARG A 167 2.60 -15.42 -6.46
N VAL A 168 1.36 -15.78 -6.18
CA VAL A 168 0.53 -15.11 -5.18
C VAL A 168 0.32 -16.03 -3.98
N TYR A 169 0.35 -15.44 -2.78
CA TYR A 169 0.07 -16.09 -1.51
C TYR A 169 -1.00 -15.29 -0.79
N CYS A 170 -2.04 -15.98 -0.30
CA CYS A 170 -3.18 -15.39 0.38
C CYS A 170 -3.28 -15.93 1.81
N TRP A 171 -3.86 -15.14 2.71
CA TRP A 171 -4.24 -15.54 4.06
C TRP A 171 -5.34 -14.62 4.61
N GLY A 172 -6.00 -15.05 5.68
CA GLY A 172 -7.13 -14.37 6.30
C GLY A 172 -8.42 -15.11 6.05
N ASP A 173 -9.54 -14.39 6.05
CA ASP A 173 -10.88 -14.95 5.83
C ASP A 173 -11.02 -15.49 4.39
N SER A 174 -11.40 -16.77 4.26
CA SER A 174 -11.55 -17.45 2.97
C SER A 174 -12.61 -16.79 2.09
N ASP A 175 -13.73 -16.36 2.67
CA ASP A 175 -14.83 -15.73 1.94
C ASP A 175 -14.43 -14.35 1.38
N CYS A 176 -13.44 -13.72 2.00
CA CYS A 176 -12.86 -12.44 1.57
C CYS A 176 -11.57 -12.59 0.75
N GLY A 177 -11.26 -13.80 0.29
CA GLY A 177 -10.12 -14.08 -0.57
C GLY A 177 -8.85 -14.49 0.18
N GLY A 178 -8.94 -14.86 1.47
CA GLY A 178 -7.84 -15.44 2.23
C GLY A 178 -7.42 -16.82 1.73
N ASP A 179 -8.27 -17.48 0.96
CA ASP A 179 -7.98 -18.70 0.23
C ASP A 179 -8.37 -18.52 -1.25
N ALA A 180 -7.44 -18.75 -2.14
CA ALA A 180 -7.69 -18.71 -3.59
C ALA A 180 -8.15 -20.08 -4.14
N GLY A 181 -8.27 -21.07 -3.28
CA GLY A 181 -8.79 -22.40 -3.61
C GLY A 181 -7.96 -23.09 -4.68
N HIS A 182 -8.63 -23.42 -5.77
CA HIS A 182 -8.06 -24.16 -6.91
C HIS A 182 -7.38 -23.29 -7.96
N LEU A 183 -7.33 -21.98 -7.78
CA LEU A 183 -6.72 -21.09 -8.78
C LEU A 183 -5.19 -21.26 -8.80
N ALA A 184 -4.66 -21.49 -9.98
CA ALA A 184 -3.22 -21.42 -10.21
C ALA A 184 -2.80 -19.96 -10.30
N LEU A 185 -2.46 -19.36 -9.16
CA LEU A 185 -2.03 -17.97 -9.05
C LEU A 185 -0.53 -17.86 -9.36
N GLU A 186 -0.20 -18.17 -10.61
CA GLU A 186 1.15 -18.05 -11.18
C GLU A 186 1.15 -17.11 -12.38
N ASN A 187 2.31 -16.64 -12.78
CA ASN A 187 2.48 -15.71 -13.91
C ASN A 187 1.72 -14.36 -13.71
N VAL A 188 1.51 -13.96 -12.45
CA VAL A 188 0.84 -12.71 -12.10
C VAL A 188 1.80 -11.54 -12.21
N ALA A 189 1.35 -10.46 -12.83
CA ALA A 189 2.09 -9.22 -13.02
C ALA A 189 1.75 -8.18 -11.92
N THR A 190 0.49 -8.12 -11.48
CA THR A 190 0.05 -7.18 -10.46
C THR A 190 -1.26 -7.63 -9.80
N LEU A 191 -1.48 -7.16 -8.58
CA LEU A 191 -2.68 -7.40 -7.78
C LEU A 191 -3.48 -6.13 -7.60
N ALA A 192 -4.80 -6.27 -7.50
CA ALA A 192 -5.74 -5.27 -7.04
C ALA A 192 -6.69 -5.89 -6.02
N SER A 193 -7.26 -5.07 -5.14
CA SER A 193 -8.24 -5.50 -4.15
C SER A 193 -9.48 -4.62 -4.16
N ALA A 194 -10.61 -5.21 -3.81
CA ALA A 194 -11.87 -4.57 -3.42
C ALA A 194 -12.11 -4.85 -1.92
N GLY A 195 -13.27 -4.49 -1.38
CA GLY A 195 -13.53 -4.72 0.04
C GLY A 195 -13.58 -6.19 0.44
N GLY A 196 -13.99 -7.11 -0.43
CA GLY A 196 -14.10 -8.55 -0.13
C GLY A 196 -13.47 -9.46 -1.20
N ALA A 197 -12.81 -8.93 -2.20
CA ALA A 197 -12.28 -9.73 -3.31
C ALA A 197 -10.93 -9.20 -3.81
N PHE A 198 -10.20 -10.07 -4.49
CA PHE A 198 -8.95 -9.74 -5.19
C PHE A 198 -9.10 -9.96 -6.69
N ALA A 199 -8.30 -9.22 -7.44
CA ALA A 199 -8.10 -9.42 -8.87
C ALA A 199 -6.60 -9.40 -9.18
N ALA A 200 -6.15 -10.31 -10.04
CA ALA A 200 -4.78 -10.41 -10.51
C ALA A 200 -4.72 -10.21 -12.03
N ILE A 201 -3.86 -9.33 -12.50
CA ILE A 201 -3.52 -9.25 -13.93
C ILE A 201 -2.32 -10.15 -14.17
N CYS A 202 -2.45 -11.10 -15.09
CA CYS A 202 -1.36 -11.94 -15.55
C CYS A 202 -0.49 -11.21 -16.58
N HIS A 203 0.74 -11.69 -16.81
CA HIS A 203 1.66 -11.09 -17.79
C HIS A 203 1.14 -11.11 -19.25
N ASP A 204 0.19 -11.98 -19.56
CA ASP A 204 -0.50 -12.01 -20.86
C ASP A 204 -1.67 -11.03 -20.97
N GLY A 205 -1.98 -10.33 -19.88
CA GLY A 205 -3.09 -9.38 -19.78
C GLY A 205 -4.45 -10.02 -19.50
N SER A 206 -4.51 -11.31 -19.19
CA SER A 206 -5.70 -11.97 -18.64
C SER A 206 -5.89 -11.62 -17.16
N VAL A 207 -7.08 -11.86 -16.61
CA VAL A 207 -7.43 -11.54 -15.23
C VAL A 207 -7.96 -12.77 -14.51
N LEU A 208 -7.48 -12.97 -13.28
CA LEU A 208 -7.99 -13.95 -12.32
C LEU A 208 -8.65 -13.19 -11.17
N THR A 209 -9.77 -13.68 -10.66
CA THR A 209 -10.49 -13.08 -9.54
C THR A 209 -10.85 -14.14 -8.50
N TRP A 210 -10.88 -13.78 -7.21
CA TRP A 210 -11.27 -14.66 -6.12
C TRP A 210 -11.73 -13.85 -4.89
N GLY A 211 -12.37 -14.53 -3.93
CA GLY A 211 -12.98 -13.94 -2.75
C GLY A 211 -14.49 -13.82 -2.91
N LEU A 212 -15.10 -12.81 -2.28
CA LEU A 212 -16.57 -12.62 -2.26
C LEU A 212 -17.12 -12.47 -3.68
N GLU A 213 -17.96 -13.40 -4.11
CA GLU A 213 -18.51 -13.48 -5.48
C GLU A 213 -19.19 -12.18 -5.89
N ASP A 214 -20.17 -11.72 -5.08
CA ASP A 214 -20.92 -10.48 -5.34
C ASP A 214 -20.02 -9.23 -5.25
N GLY A 215 -18.89 -9.31 -4.54
CA GLY A 215 -17.89 -8.26 -4.40
C GLY A 215 -16.89 -8.19 -5.55
N GLY A 216 -17.09 -8.98 -6.60
CA GLY A 216 -16.23 -9.06 -7.78
C GLY A 216 -15.24 -10.22 -7.75
N GLY A 217 -15.37 -11.15 -6.79
CA GLY A 217 -14.62 -12.41 -6.76
C GLY A 217 -14.98 -13.34 -7.92
N ASP A 218 -16.18 -13.22 -8.48
CA ASP A 218 -16.59 -13.88 -9.74
C ASP A 218 -16.65 -12.88 -10.90
N SER A 219 -15.75 -13.05 -11.87
CA SER A 219 -15.72 -12.29 -13.13
C SER A 219 -16.13 -13.11 -14.35
N SER A 220 -16.71 -14.30 -14.16
CA SER A 220 -17.04 -15.26 -15.25
C SER A 220 -17.85 -14.65 -16.36
N HIS A 221 -18.85 -13.81 -16.03
CA HIS A 221 -19.76 -13.18 -16.98
C HIS A 221 -19.09 -12.11 -17.88
N VAL A 222 -17.95 -11.56 -17.45
CA VAL A 222 -17.15 -10.57 -18.22
C VAL A 222 -15.78 -11.11 -18.65
N SER A 223 -15.44 -12.35 -18.33
CA SER A 223 -14.14 -12.95 -18.56
C SER A 223 -13.66 -12.82 -20.01
N HIS A 224 -14.57 -12.97 -20.98
CA HIS A 224 -14.30 -12.80 -22.41
C HIS A 224 -13.87 -11.37 -22.78
N GLN A 225 -14.15 -10.38 -21.96
CA GLN A 225 -13.76 -8.98 -22.13
C GLN A 225 -12.45 -8.64 -21.38
N LEU A 226 -12.09 -9.43 -20.36
CA LEU A 226 -10.89 -9.23 -19.53
C LEU A 226 -9.62 -9.74 -20.21
N VAL A 227 -9.35 -9.18 -21.38
CA VAL A 227 -8.19 -9.49 -22.22
C VAL A 227 -7.35 -8.24 -22.48
N LYS A 228 -6.02 -8.36 -22.48
CA LYS A 228 -5.09 -7.24 -22.63
C LYS A 228 -5.33 -6.13 -21.60
N VAL A 229 -5.68 -6.51 -20.39
CA VAL A 229 -5.88 -5.58 -19.28
C VAL A 229 -4.54 -4.99 -18.84
N GLN A 230 -4.51 -3.67 -18.62
CA GLN A 230 -3.33 -2.94 -18.17
C GLN A 230 -3.43 -2.51 -16.71
N HIS A 231 -4.63 -2.14 -16.27
CA HIS A 231 -4.87 -1.66 -14.90
C HIS A 231 -6.21 -2.17 -14.37
N ILE A 232 -6.26 -2.42 -13.06
CA ILE A 232 -7.50 -2.72 -12.34
C ILE A 232 -7.54 -1.84 -11.08
N TRP A 233 -8.73 -1.31 -10.81
CA TRP A 233 -9.06 -0.60 -9.57
C TRP A 233 -10.22 -1.29 -8.90
N GLY A 234 -10.18 -1.40 -7.58
CA GLY A 234 -11.28 -1.90 -6.76
C GLY A 234 -11.98 -0.77 -6.01
N SER A 235 -13.28 -0.91 -5.84
CA SER A 235 -14.12 -0.15 -4.90
C SER A 235 -14.41 -1.00 -3.67
N LEU A 236 -15.45 -0.68 -2.90
CA LEU A 236 -15.88 -1.52 -1.77
C LEU A 236 -16.38 -2.90 -2.22
N GLY A 237 -17.04 -3.02 -3.37
CA GLY A 237 -17.65 -4.28 -3.82
C GLY A 237 -17.58 -4.50 -5.33
N ALA A 238 -16.70 -3.79 -6.04
CA ALA A 238 -16.61 -3.93 -7.49
C ALA A 238 -15.21 -3.61 -8.02
N PHE A 239 -14.96 -3.99 -9.25
CA PHE A 239 -13.73 -3.68 -9.98
C PHE A 239 -14.00 -2.96 -11.29
N ALA A 240 -13.01 -2.19 -11.72
CA ALA A 240 -12.94 -1.56 -13.03
C ALA A 240 -11.58 -1.88 -13.66
N ALA A 241 -11.58 -2.51 -14.82
CA ALA A 241 -10.40 -2.87 -15.59
C ALA A 241 -10.25 -2.00 -16.84
N LEU A 242 -9.09 -1.41 -17.04
CA LEU A 242 -8.73 -0.68 -18.25
C LEU A 242 -7.92 -1.58 -19.17
N ARG A 243 -8.39 -1.76 -20.37
CA ARG A 243 -7.71 -2.52 -21.43
C ARG A 243 -6.76 -1.62 -22.23
N SER A 244 -5.84 -2.26 -22.95
CA SER A 244 -4.87 -1.57 -23.82
C SER A 244 -5.49 -0.79 -24.98
N ASP A 245 -6.73 -1.13 -25.36
CA ASP A 245 -7.51 -0.41 -26.38
C ASP A 245 -8.31 0.77 -25.82
N GLY A 246 -8.16 1.07 -24.52
CA GLY A 246 -8.85 2.15 -23.83
C GLY A 246 -10.27 1.80 -23.37
N GLN A 247 -10.75 0.57 -23.60
CA GLN A 247 -12.06 0.14 -23.08
C GLN A 247 -11.99 -0.13 -21.59
N LEU A 248 -13.06 0.24 -20.87
CA LEU A 248 -13.27 -0.05 -19.46
C LEU A 248 -14.27 -1.22 -19.33
N VAL A 249 -13.91 -2.20 -18.52
CA VAL A 249 -14.77 -3.32 -18.14
C VAL A 249 -15.01 -3.26 -16.64
N THR A 250 -16.25 -3.34 -16.18
CA THR A 250 -16.60 -3.34 -14.76
C THR A 250 -17.36 -4.59 -14.38
N TRP A 251 -17.20 -5.05 -13.14
CA TRP A 251 -17.90 -6.21 -12.59
C TRP A 251 -17.96 -6.14 -11.06
N GLY A 252 -18.79 -6.99 -10.45
CA GLY A 252 -19.09 -7.01 -9.02
C GLY A 252 -20.41 -6.29 -8.73
N ASP A 253 -20.58 -5.82 -7.50
CA ASP A 253 -21.81 -5.19 -7.05
C ASP A 253 -22.13 -3.91 -7.83
N GLN A 254 -23.31 -3.87 -8.42
CA GLN A 254 -23.79 -2.72 -9.20
C GLN A 254 -23.88 -1.45 -8.36
N GLN A 255 -24.24 -1.55 -7.06
CA GLN A 255 -24.35 -0.40 -6.17
C GLN A 255 -22.98 0.19 -5.83
N HIS A 256 -21.90 -0.60 -5.99
CA HIS A 256 -20.53 -0.19 -5.75
C HIS A 256 -19.74 0.09 -7.04
N GLY A 257 -20.43 0.18 -8.19
CA GLY A 257 -19.83 0.54 -9.47
C GLY A 257 -19.56 -0.64 -10.41
N GLY A 258 -20.09 -1.83 -10.13
CA GLY A 258 -19.97 -3.01 -10.98
C GLY A 258 -20.68 -2.88 -12.33
N ASP A 259 -21.58 -1.91 -12.47
CA ASP A 259 -22.22 -1.58 -13.75
C ASP A 259 -21.86 -0.15 -14.20
N SER A 260 -21.08 -0.05 -15.28
CA SER A 260 -20.70 1.22 -15.92
C SER A 260 -21.44 1.48 -17.22
N SER A 261 -22.50 0.73 -17.55
CA SER A 261 -23.20 0.81 -18.83
C SER A 261 -23.69 2.24 -19.15
N HIS A 262 -24.17 2.95 -18.13
CA HIS A 262 -24.71 4.32 -18.24
C HIS A 262 -23.65 5.39 -18.53
N VAL A 263 -22.34 5.12 -18.32
CA VAL A 263 -21.23 6.05 -18.56
C VAL A 263 -20.32 5.62 -19.71
N GLN A 264 -20.54 4.45 -20.31
CA GLN A 264 -19.69 3.89 -21.38
C GLN A 264 -19.53 4.84 -22.58
N GLU A 265 -20.56 5.56 -22.96
CA GLU A 265 -20.51 6.52 -24.05
C GLU A 265 -19.61 7.74 -23.70
N ALA A 266 -19.67 8.22 -22.45
CA ALA A 266 -18.84 9.30 -21.97
C ALA A 266 -17.35 8.88 -21.88
N LEU A 267 -17.08 7.62 -21.53
CA LEU A 267 -15.73 7.07 -21.42
C LEU A 267 -15.03 6.86 -22.79
N ARG A 268 -15.80 6.80 -23.88
CA ARG A 268 -15.26 6.71 -25.26
C ARG A 268 -14.78 8.05 -25.82
N CYS A 269 -15.05 9.15 -25.13
CA CYS A 269 -14.63 10.47 -25.57
C CYS A 269 -13.17 10.76 -25.18
N PRO A 270 -12.38 11.46 -26.04
CA PRO A 270 -11.03 11.88 -25.68
C PRO A 270 -11.03 12.74 -24.40
N ALA A 271 -9.99 12.60 -23.57
CA ALA A 271 -9.87 13.24 -22.25
C ALA A 271 -10.12 14.76 -22.21
N ALA A 272 -9.99 15.47 -23.32
CA ALA A 272 -10.29 16.91 -23.43
C ALA A 272 -11.79 17.25 -23.32
N SER A 273 -12.70 16.29 -23.56
CA SER A 273 -14.15 16.50 -23.49
C SER A 273 -14.79 16.02 -22.18
N LEU A 274 -14.04 15.32 -21.33
CA LEU A 274 -14.55 14.80 -20.05
C LEU A 274 -14.82 15.91 -19.02
N ASN A 275 -14.07 17.01 -19.06
CA ASN A 275 -14.23 18.10 -18.08
C ASN A 275 -15.51 18.93 -18.23
N GLU A 276 -16.08 19.05 -19.42
CA GLU A 276 -17.25 19.92 -19.62
C GLU A 276 -18.59 19.16 -19.54
N ARG A 277 -18.64 17.90 -19.96
CA ARG A 277 -19.90 17.14 -20.01
C ARG A 277 -20.22 16.33 -18.75
N CYS A 278 -19.24 15.96 -17.95
CA CYS A 278 -19.50 15.27 -16.68
C CYS A 278 -20.11 16.21 -15.63
N LEU A 279 -19.75 17.48 -15.63
CA LEU A 279 -20.30 18.47 -14.69
C LEU A 279 -21.76 18.85 -14.96
N GLU A 280 -22.25 18.70 -16.20
CA GLU A 280 -23.62 19.04 -16.56
C GLU A 280 -24.66 17.92 -16.27
N ARG A 281 -24.23 16.66 -16.12
CA ARG A 281 -25.14 15.51 -15.90
C ARG A 281 -25.24 15.01 -14.46
N PHE A 282 -24.33 15.37 -13.60
CA PHE A 282 -24.34 14.97 -12.18
C PHE A 282 -24.69 16.16 -11.28
N GLY A 283 -25.82 16.85 -11.62
CA GLY A 283 -26.39 17.86 -10.76
C GLY A 283 -26.80 17.27 -9.41
N ASP A 284 -26.34 17.90 -8.37
CA ASP A 284 -26.76 17.90 -6.96
C ASP A 284 -27.78 16.83 -6.52
N GLY A 285 -27.34 15.61 -6.36
CA GLY A 285 -28.05 14.59 -5.59
C GLY A 285 -27.53 14.56 -4.15
N PRO A 286 -28.35 14.35 -3.12
CA PRO A 286 -27.96 14.45 -1.72
C PRO A 286 -26.97 13.33 -1.34
N VAL A 287 -25.78 13.73 -0.94
CA VAL A 287 -24.76 12.86 -0.34
C VAL A 287 -25.12 12.64 1.11
N GLY A 288 -25.52 11.45 1.49
CA GLY A 288 -25.81 11.11 2.88
C GLY A 288 -25.90 9.62 3.12
N GLY A 289 -24.77 9.03 3.51
CA GLY A 289 -24.70 7.70 4.12
C GLY A 289 -23.50 7.63 5.07
N PRO A 290 -23.68 7.07 6.29
CA PRO A 290 -22.68 7.18 7.36
C PRO A 290 -21.72 6.00 7.30
N PHE A 291 -20.62 6.06 6.61
CA PHE A 291 -19.39 5.28 6.82
C PHE A 291 -18.41 5.65 5.68
N GLY A 292 -17.80 6.83 5.85
CA GLY A 292 -16.71 7.24 4.96
C GLY A 292 -15.40 6.58 5.37
N LEU A 293 -14.85 5.74 4.52
CA LEU A 293 -13.43 5.41 4.52
C LEU A 293 -12.86 5.81 3.15
N PRO A 294 -11.87 6.70 3.11
CA PRO A 294 -11.21 7.05 1.85
C PRO A 294 -10.10 6.04 1.58
N PHE A 295 -10.32 5.11 0.65
CA PHE A 295 -9.23 4.36 0.04
C PHE A 295 -8.91 4.96 -1.33
N VAL A 296 -7.94 5.85 -1.36
CA VAL A 296 -7.26 6.25 -2.61
C VAL A 296 -5.77 6.14 -2.40
N GLN A 297 -5.20 5.02 -2.78
CA GLN A 297 -3.76 4.93 -2.98
C GLN A 297 -3.40 5.43 -4.38
N GLY A 298 -2.85 6.64 -4.43
CA GLY A 298 -2.26 7.19 -5.64
C GLY A 298 -0.92 6.53 -5.96
N ILE A 299 -0.86 5.70 -6.98
CA ILE A 299 0.40 5.25 -7.58
C ILE A 299 0.93 6.38 -8.47
N ARG A 300 2.06 6.98 -8.07
CA ARG A 300 2.83 7.86 -8.97
C ARG A 300 3.64 6.99 -9.93
N THR A 301 3.16 6.81 -11.15
CA THR A 301 4.02 6.41 -12.25
C THR A 301 4.52 7.66 -12.97
N ARG A 302 5.85 7.79 -13.09
CA ARG A 302 6.48 8.76 -14.00
C ARG A 302 6.29 8.25 -15.43
N SER A 303 5.27 8.73 -16.09
CA SER A 303 5.24 8.85 -17.54
C SER A 303 4.14 9.87 -17.89
N ASN A 304 4.51 10.87 -18.69
CA ASN A 304 3.64 11.91 -19.20
C ASN A 304 2.47 11.30 -19.97
N LEU A 305 1.30 11.23 -19.36
CA LEU A 305 0.00 11.19 -20.01
C LEU A 305 -1.08 11.43 -18.95
N GLY A 306 -1.75 12.53 -19.10
CA GLY A 306 -3.05 12.92 -18.56
C GLY A 306 -3.41 12.50 -17.14
N LEU A 307 -3.25 13.40 -16.17
CA LEU A 307 -3.94 13.37 -14.88
C LEU A 307 -5.46 13.19 -15.12
N ILE A 308 -6.00 12.02 -14.93
CA ILE A 308 -7.43 11.89 -14.65
C ILE A 308 -7.58 12.23 -13.16
N CYS A 309 -8.00 13.46 -12.89
CA CYS A 309 -8.34 13.95 -11.57
C CYS A 309 -9.56 13.21 -11.04
N PHE A 310 -9.39 12.17 -10.20
CA PHE A 310 -10.38 11.74 -9.23
C PHE A 310 -10.12 12.40 -7.87
N SER A 311 -9.80 13.69 -7.85
CA SER A 311 -9.78 14.49 -6.63
C SER A 311 -10.94 15.47 -6.66
N ARG A 312 -12.11 14.98 -6.29
CA ARG A 312 -13.24 15.67 -5.62
C ARG A 312 -14.50 14.88 -5.80
N ILE A 313 -14.74 13.93 -4.94
CA ILE A 313 -16.06 13.70 -4.36
C ILE A 313 -15.77 13.34 -2.89
N LEU A 314 -15.82 14.36 -2.06
CA LEU A 314 -16.19 14.23 -0.66
C LEU A 314 -17.69 14.06 -0.61
#